data_1d88f78f82d25e7a1ce2b6bf46610b4a
#
_entry.id   1d88f78f82d25e7a1ce2b6bf46610b4a
#
_cell.length_a   1.000
_cell.length_b   1.000
_cell.length_c   1.000
_cell.angle_alpha   90.00
_cell.angle_beta   90.00
_cell.angle_gamma   90.00
#
_symmetry.space_group_name_H-M   'P 1'
#
loop_
_entity.id
_entity.type
_entity.pdbx_description
1 polymer ?
#
loop_
_entity_poly.entity_id
_entity_poly.type
_entity_poly.pdbx_seq_one_letter_code
_entity_poly.pdbx_strand_id
1 'polypeptide(L)'
;GSDAVAACVVFKLGKPSKKDYRKYNIKTVIGPDDYASMKEVVRRRYTRAIEEQSPLPDLIITDGGKGQMEVVREVIQDELRLNIPIAGLAKDNKHRTSELLYGFPPLSIGIKQGTPLFHLLENIQNEVHRFAITFHRDKRSKSQVESALDNIAGIGEKRKGKLLQTFKSVARIK
;
A
#
# COMPACT_ATOMS: atom_id res chain seq x y z
N GLY A 1 -3.24 -4.64 19.16
CA GLY A 1 -2.35 -3.68 18.58
C GLY A 1 -2.43 -3.75 17.07
N SER A 2 -3.06 -2.78 16.48
CA SER A 2 -3.24 -2.79 15.04
C SER A 2 -1.96 -2.32 14.36
N ASP A 3 -1.23 -3.25 13.82
CA ASP A 3 -0.14 -2.94 12.92
C ASP A 3 -0.69 -2.57 11.55
N ALA A 4 -1.32 -1.41 11.45
CA ALA A 4 -1.83 -0.93 10.18
C ALA A 4 -0.67 -0.67 9.21
N VAL A 5 -0.83 -1.16 8.01
CA VAL A 5 0.18 -1.03 6.95
C VAL A 5 -0.50 -0.61 5.66
N ALA A 6 0.26 0.07 4.82
CA ALA A 6 -0.16 0.41 3.46
C ALA A 6 0.94 0.07 2.47
N ALA A 7 0.54 -0.17 1.25
CA ALA A 7 1.44 -0.51 0.17
C ALA A 7 1.20 0.41 -1.02
N CYS A 8 2.28 0.76 -1.70
CA CYS A 8 2.22 1.50 -2.95
C CYS A 8 2.99 0.74 -4.01
N VAL A 9 2.33 0.42 -5.11
CA VAL A 9 2.94 -0.18 -6.29
C VAL A 9 3.07 0.88 -7.38
N VAL A 10 4.01 0.68 -8.27
CA VAL A 10 4.26 1.60 -9.39
C VAL A 10 4.30 0.83 -10.69
N PHE A 11 3.60 1.34 -11.70
CA PHE A 11 3.64 0.82 -13.06
C PHE A 11 4.21 1.90 -13.98
N LYS A 12 5.10 1.49 -14.87
CA LYS A 12 5.70 2.36 -15.89
C LYS A 12 5.52 1.72 -17.25
N LEU A 13 4.91 2.45 -18.17
CA LEU A 13 4.63 1.95 -19.52
C LEU A 13 3.87 0.62 -19.50
N GLY A 14 2.89 0.50 -18.60
CA GLY A 14 2.05 -0.68 -18.46
C GLY A 14 2.67 -1.87 -17.74
N LYS A 15 3.88 -1.73 -17.19
CA LYS A 15 4.60 -2.82 -16.52
C LYS A 15 4.95 -2.47 -15.07
N PRO A 16 4.96 -3.45 -14.16
CA PRO A 16 5.39 -3.23 -12.78
C PRO A 16 6.82 -2.71 -12.70
N SER A 17 7.01 -1.66 -11.92
CA SER A 17 8.34 -1.12 -11.58
C SER A 17 8.63 -1.40 -10.11
N LYS A 18 9.06 -2.61 -9.82
CA LYS A 18 9.17 -3.13 -8.44
C LYS A 18 10.17 -2.36 -7.59
N LYS A 19 11.19 -1.78 -8.19
CA LYS A 19 12.18 -0.94 -7.49
C LYS A 19 11.55 0.29 -6.85
N ASP A 20 10.41 0.74 -7.37
CA ASP A 20 9.72 1.93 -6.89
C ASP A 20 8.59 1.59 -5.90
N TYR A 21 8.34 0.31 -5.63
CA TYR A 21 7.35 -0.12 -4.64
C TYR A 21 7.78 0.32 -3.24
N ARG A 22 6.81 0.70 -2.41
CA ARG A 22 7.06 1.09 -1.02
C ARG A 22 6.00 0.51 -0.10
N LYS A 23 6.45 0.15 1.08
CA LYS A 23 5.62 -0.31 2.20
C LYS A 23 5.66 0.76 3.29
N TYR A 24 4.52 0.99 3.91
CA TYR A 24 4.40 2.00 4.95
C TYR A 24 3.80 1.40 6.22
N ASN A 25 4.49 1.57 7.32
CA ASN A 25 3.90 1.37 8.64
C ASN A 25 3.17 2.65 9.01
N ILE A 26 1.90 2.53 9.39
CA ILE A 26 1.10 3.66 9.82
C ILE A 26 1.54 4.10 11.22
N LYS A 27 1.82 5.38 11.40
CA LYS A 27 2.45 5.91 12.62
C LYS A 27 1.53 6.81 13.44
N THR A 28 0.64 7.55 12.80
CA THR A 28 -0.13 8.61 13.44
C THR A 28 -1.60 8.27 13.68
N VAL A 29 -2.06 7.15 13.13
CA VAL A 29 -3.47 6.74 13.21
C VAL A 29 -3.67 5.76 14.33
N ILE A 30 -4.64 6.04 15.19
CA ILE A 30 -5.04 5.17 16.30
C ILE A 30 -6.25 4.36 15.86
N GLY A 31 -6.13 3.02 15.93
CA GLY A 31 -7.21 2.13 15.55
C GLY A 31 -7.38 1.90 14.05
N PRO A 32 -8.42 1.15 13.65
CA PRO A 32 -8.67 0.83 12.25
C PRO A 32 -9.39 1.98 11.53
N ASP A 33 -8.62 2.86 10.92
CA ASP A 33 -9.15 3.96 10.11
C ASP A 33 -8.41 3.99 8.78
N ASP A 34 -9.02 3.37 7.77
CA ASP A 34 -8.42 3.24 6.45
C ASP A 34 -8.24 4.59 5.75
N TYR A 35 -9.16 5.53 5.95
CA TYR A 35 -9.06 6.86 5.35
C TYR A 35 -7.92 7.67 5.97
N ALA A 36 -7.82 7.69 7.28
CA ALA A 36 -6.73 8.39 7.98
C ALA A 36 -5.37 7.74 7.63
N SER A 37 -5.33 6.42 7.53
CA SER A 37 -4.12 5.69 7.12
C SER A 37 -3.72 6.05 5.69
N MET A 38 -4.66 6.15 4.78
CA MET A 38 -4.40 6.57 3.39
C MET A 38 -3.88 8.01 3.35
N LYS A 39 -4.46 8.92 4.14
CA LYS A 39 -3.97 10.30 4.25
C LYS A 39 -2.51 10.36 4.68
N GLU A 40 -2.17 9.65 5.74
CA GLU A 40 -0.79 9.60 6.23
C GLU A 40 0.19 9.13 5.16
N VAL A 41 -0.13 8.04 4.48
CA VAL A 41 0.74 7.43 3.46
C VAL A 41 0.94 8.35 2.27
N VAL A 42 -0.14 8.89 1.75
CA VAL A 42 -0.10 9.80 0.58
C VAL A 42 0.69 11.07 0.92
N ARG A 43 0.44 11.64 2.10
CA ARG A 43 1.18 12.83 2.56
C ARG A 43 2.67 12.53 2.69
N ARG A 44 3.06 11.44 3.33
CA ARG A 44 4.46 11.04 3.49
C ARG A 44 5.15 10.84 2.15
N ARG A 45 4.50 10.11 1.24
CA ARG A 45 5.09 9.78 -0.06
C ARG A 45 5.35 11.02 -0.91
N TYR A 46 4.35 11.87 -1.04
CA TYR A 46 4.45 13.01 -1.97
C TYR A 46 5.16 14.23 -1.36
N THR A 47 5.10 14.40 -0.05
CA THR A 47 5.98 15.37 0.64
C THR A 47 7.45 15.01 0.39
N ARG A 48 7.80 13.74 0.53
CA ARG A 48 9.16 13.28 0.27
C ARG A 48 9.53 13.46 -1.21
N ALA A 49 8.63 13.14 -2.13
CA ALA A 49 8.87 13.34 -3.55
C ALA A 49 9.15 14.80 -3.90
N ILE A 50 8.41 15.73 -3.30
CA ILE A 50 8.64 17.17 -3.47
C ILE A 50 10.01 17.56 -2.92
N GLU A 51 10.35 17.15 -1.71
CA GLU A 51 11.63 17.46 -1.07
C GLU A 51 12.82 16.94 -1.86
N GLU A 52 12.72 15.72 -2.38
CA GLU A 52 13.78 15.05 -3.14
C GLU A 52 13.75 15.42 -4.63
N GLN A 53 12.79 16.23 -5.07
CA GLN A 53 12.57 16.56 -6.47
C GLN A 53 12.46 15.32 -7.36
N SER A 54 11.83 14.27 -6.84
CA SER A 54 11.58 13.03 -7.57
C SER A 54 10.46 13.22 -8.60
N PRO A 55 10.47 12.46 -9.71
CA PRO A 55 9.39 12.51 -10.67
C PRO A 55 8.04 12.14 -10.02
N LEU A 56 7.01 12.93 -10.34
CA LEU A 56 5.64 12.66 -9.88
C LEU A 56 4.93 11.73 -10.86
N PRO A 57 3.95 10.93 -10.40
CA PRO A 57 3.22 10.06 -11.31
C PRO A 57 2.29 10.85 -12.23
N ASP A 58 1.96 10.27 -13.36
CA ASP A 58 0.98 10.83 -14.29
C ASP A 58 -0.46 10.56 -13.85
N LEU A 59 -0.65 9.55 -13.00
CA LEU A 59 -1.96 9.15 -12.48
C LEU A 59 -1.79 8.42 -11.15
N ILE A 60 -2.63 8.76 -10.18
CA ILE A 60 -2.75 8.02 -8.92
C ILE A 60 -4.02 7.18 -9.00
N ILE A 61 -3.92 5.89 -8.70
CA ILE A 61 -5.07 5.00 -8.65
C ILE A 61 -5.23 4.50 -7.21
N THR A 62 -6.43 4.69 -6.66
CA THR A 62 -6.77 4.12 -5.36
C THR A 62 -7.40 2.73 -5.55
N ASP A 63 -7.06 1.79 -4.67
CA ASP A 63 -7.74 0.50 -4.60
C ASP A 63 -9.01 0.65 -3.76
N GLY A 64 -9.91 1.46 -4.26
CA GLY A 64 -11.16 1.82 -3.62
C GLY A 64 -11.87 2.90 -4.42
N GLY A 65 -13.12 3.18 -4.07
CA GLY A 65 -13.98 4.10 -4.79
C GLY A 65 -13.91 5.54 -4.30
N LYS A 66 -15.06 6.21 -4.33
CA LYS A 66 -15.20 7.65 -4.09
C LYS A 66 -14.56 8.16 -2.80
N GLY A 67 -14.74 7.42 -1.69
CA GLY A 67 -14.20 7.83 -0.39
C GLY A 67 -12.67 7.85 -0.38
N GLN A 68 -12.03 6.83 -0.94
CA GLN A 68 -10.58 6.77 -1.04
C GLN A 68 -10.04 7.86 -1.98
N MET A 69 -10.70 8.08 -3.10
CA MET A 69 -10.32 9.14 -4.05
C MET A 69 -10.37 10.52 -3.41
N GLU A 70 -11.42 10.81 -2.65
CA GLU A 70 -11.58 12.12 -2.00
C GLU A 70 -10.48 12.37 -0.97
N VAL A 71 -10.12 11.36 -0.19
CA VAL A 71 -9.03 11.45 0.79
C VAL A 71 -7.70 11.77 0.10
N VAL A 72 -7.41 11.10 -1.03
CA VAL A 72 -6.19 11.35 -1.80
C VAL A 72 -6.23 12.76 -2.41
N ARG A 73 -7.37 13.19 -2.93
CA ARG A 73 -7.54 14.53 -3.49
C ARG A 73 -7.24 15.62 -2.45
N GLU A 74 -7.75 15.48 -1.24
CA GLU A 74 -7.50 16.43 -0.16
C GLU A 74 -6.00 16.64 0.06
N VAL A 75 -5.23 15.56 0.12
CA VAL A 75 -3.78 15.66 0.31
C VAL A 75 -3.08 16.21 -0.92
N ILE A 76 -3.35 15.66 -2.09
CA ILE A 76 -2.64 16.01 -3.33
C ILE A 76 -2.97 17.43 -3.78
N GLN A 77 -4.25 17.77 -3.85
CA GLN A 77 -4.70 19.04 -4.42
C GLN A 77 -4.79 20.16 -3.37
N ASP A 78 -5.39 19.88 -2.22
CA ASP A 78 -5.66 20.92 -1.22
C ASP A 78 -4.44 21.19 -0.31
N GLU A 79 -3.77 20.16 0.17
CA GLU A 79 -2.60 20.32 1.06
C GLU A 79 -1.31 20.59 0.28
N LEU A 80 -0.98 19.73 -0.69
CA LEU A 80 0.31 19.78 -1.40
C LEU A 80 0.28 20.61 -2.68
N ARG A 81 -0.89 21.00 -3.13
CA ARG A 81 -1.09 21.81 -4.34
C ARG A 81 -0.48 21.19 -5.60
N LEU A 82 -0.54 19.86 -5.69
CA LEU A 82 -0.08 19.12 -6.85
C LEU A 82 -1.23 18.90 -7.83
N ASN A 83 -0.92 18.93 -9.11
CA ASN A 83 -1.89 18.68 -10.18
C ASN A 83 -1.67 17.29 -10.76
N ILE A 84 -2.09 16.25 -10.01
CA ILE A 84 -1.99 14.86 -10.44
C ILE A 84 -3.40 14.30 -10.56
N PRO A 85 -3.77 13.74 -11.72
CA PRO A 85 -5.07 13.08 -11.90
C PRO A 85 -5.23 11.90 -10.94
N ILE A 86 -6.45 11.68 -10.46
CA ILE A 86 -6.79 10.64 -9.48
C ILE A 86 -7.93 9.79 -10.03
N ALA A 87 -7.76 8.49 -9.98
CA ALA A 87 -8.76 7.50 -10.34
C ALA A 87 -8.97 6.52 -9.19
N GLY A 88 -10.07 5.78 -9.22
CA GLY A 88 -10.36 4.76 -8.22
C GLY A 88 -10.92 3.50 -8.85
N LEU A 89 -10.55 2.36 -8.30
CA LEU A 89 -11.10 1.07 -8.70
C LEU A 89 -12.22 0.71 -7.75
N ALA A 90 -13.46 0.88 -8.21
CA ALA A 90 -14.63 0.52 -7.43
C ALA A 90 -14.89 -0.99 -7.54
N LYS A 91 -15.25 -1.60 -6.43
CA LYS A 91 -15.46 -3.03 -6.30
C LYS A 91 -16.94 -3.36 -6.24
N ASP A 92 -17.32 -4.51 -6.82
CA ASP A 92 -18.67 -5.06 -6.67
C ASP A 92 -18.82 -5.78 -5.31
N ASN A 93 -20.01 -6.36 -5.07
CA ASN A 93 -20.31 -7.08 -3.83
C ASN A 93 -19.43 -8.32 -3.61
N LYS A 94 -18.73 -8.78 -4.63
CA LYS A 94 -17.79 -9.91 -4.57
C LYS A 94 -16.33 -9.45 -4.48
N HIS A 95 -16.10 -8.20 -4.18
CA HIS A 95 -14.77 -7.56 -4.11
C HIS A 95 -13.96 -7.64 -5.42
N ARG A 96 -14.65 -7.71 -6.57
CA ARG A 96 -14.02 -7.64 -7.89
C ARG A 96 -14.10 -6.23 -8.43
N THR A 97 -13.10 -5.83 -9.21
CA THR A 97 -13.13 -4.54 -9.91
C THR A 97 -14.35 -4.51 -10.84
N SER A 98 -15.27 -3.58 -10.60
CA SER A 98 -16.47 -3.43 -11.41
C SER A 98 -16.41 -2.21 -12.32
N GLU A 99 -15.75 -1.15 -11.87
CA GLU A 99 -15.67 0.08 -12.64
C GLU A 99 -14.44 0.92 -12.27
N LEU A 100 -14.00 1.73 -13.22
CA LEU A 100 -13.00 2.76 -13.00
C LEU A 100 -13.71 4.09 -12.79
N LEU A 101 -13.43 4.75 -11.68
CA LEU A 101 -13.92 6.09 -11.40
C LEU A 101 -12.82 7.09 -11.69
N TYR A 102 -13.18 8.26 -12.23
CA TYR A 102 -12.23 9.32 -12.55
C TYR A 102 -12.80 10.70 -12.27
N GLY A 103 -11.96 11.58 -11.75
CA GLY A 103 -12.27 12.99 -11.59
C GLY A 103 -13.10 13.33 -10.36
N PHE A 104 -13.46 14.60 -10.24
CA PHE A 104 -14.24 15.13 -9.11
C PHE A 104 -15.29 16.11 -9.64
N PRO A 105 -16.60 15.80 -9.49
CA PRO A 105 -17.11 14.56 -8.86
C PRO A 105 -16.71 13.31 -9.66
N PRO A 106 -16.54 12.15 -8.99
CA PRO A 106 -16.13 10.94 -9.69
C PRO A 106 -17.17 10.47 -10.70
N LEU A 107 -16.69 10.19 -11.92
CA LEU A 107 -17.50 9.65 -13.00
C LEU A 107 -17.02 8.24 -13.34
N SER A 108 -17.98 7.33 -13.56
CA SER A 108 -17.65 5.98 -13.98
C SER A 108 -17.22 5.97 -15.45
N ILE A 109 -16.05 5.38 -15.71
CA ILE A 109 -15.57 5.14 -17.06
C ILE A 109 -15.88 3.68 -17.39
N GLY A 110 -16.72 3.47 -18.40
CA GLY A 110 -17.08 2.12 -18.84
C GLY A 110 -15.88 1.41 -19.43
N ILE A 111 -15.53 0.27 -18.84
CA ILE A 111 -14.44 -0.56 -19.30
C ILE A 111 -15.01 -1.94 -19.62
N LYS A 112 -14.84 -2.38 -20.86
CA LYS A 112 -15.32 -3.71 -21.28
C LYS A 112 -14.35 -4.77 -20.78
N GLN A 113 -14.90 -5.86 -20.23
CA GLN A 113 -14.14 -7.07 -19.90
C GLN A 113 -13.43 -7.61 -21.14
N GLY A 114 -12.25 -8.20 -20.94
CA GLY A 114 -11.46 -8.75 -22.02
C GLY A 114 -10.66 -7.75 -22.84
N THR A 115 -10.77 -6.46 -22.57
CA THR A 115 -9.96 -5.43 -23.24
C THR A 115 -8.57 -5.31 -22.60
N PRO A 116 -7.57 -4.80 -23.33
CA PRO A 116 -6.23 -4.55 -22.75
C PRO A 116 -6.26 -3.63 -21.54
N LEU A 117 -7.10 -2.61 -21.54
CA LEU A 117 -7.24 -1.71 -20.38
C LEU A 117 -7.79 -2.45 -19.17
N PHE A 118 -8.81 -3.28 -19.35
CA PHE A 118 -9.37 -4.08 -18.26
C PHE A 118 -8.31 -5.00 -17.65
N HIS A 119 -7.53 -5.69 -18.49
CA HIS A 119 -6.44 -6.54 -18.01
C HIS A 119 -5.36 -5.77 -17.27
N LEU A 120 -5.01 -4.58 -17.72
CA LEU A 120 -4.05 -3.73 -17.03
C LEU A 120 -4.56 -3.37 -15.62
N LEU A 121 -5.81 -2.98 -15.49
CA LEU A 121 -6.41 -2.62 -14.21
C LEU A 121 -6.50 -3.82 -13.27
N GLU A 122 -6.84 -5.01 -13.79
CA GLU A 122 -6.79 -6.24 -13.00
C GLU A 122 -5.38 -6.54 -12.51
N ASN A 123 -4.39 -6.39 -13.36
CA ASN A 123 -2.99 -6.60 -12.99
C ASN A 123 -2.53 -5.64 -11.90
N ILE A 124 -2.91 -4.38 -12.00
CA ILE A 124 -2.59 -3.37 -10.97
C ILE A 124 -3.22 -3.76 -9.64
N GLN A 125 -4.50 -4.13 -9.64
CA GLN A 125 -5.23 -4.53 -8.45
C GLN A 125 -4.63 -5.79 -7.82
N ASN A 126 -4.37 -6.80 -8.62
CA ASN A 126 -3.77 -8.06 -8.16
C ASN A 126 -2.37 -7.80 -7.57
N GLU A 127 -1.60 -6.94 -8.19
CA GLU A 127 -0.24 -6.65 -7.77
C GLU A 127 -0.20 -5.87 -6.44
N VAL A 128 -1.07 -4.90 -6.24
CA VAL A 128 -1.12 -4.17 -4.96
C VAL A 128 -1.60 -5.09 -3.82
N HIS A 129 -2.55 -5.98 -4.09
CA HIS A 129 -3.00 -6.96 -3.11
C HIS A 129 -1.89 -7.95 -2.76
N ARG A 130 -1.21 -8.50 -3.77
CA ARG A 130 -0.08 -9.42 -3.57
C ARG A 130 1.01 -8.77 -2.71
N PHE A 131 1.39 -7.56 -3.04
CA PHE A 131 2.43 -6.83 -2.34
C PHE A 131 2.05 -6.53 -0.89
N ALA A 132 0.81 -6.08 -0.67
CA ALA A 132 0.29 -5.81 0.66
C ALA A 132 0.23 -7.07 1.54
N ILE A 133 -0.21 -8.20 0.99
CA ILE A 133 -0.24 -9.49 1.70
C ILE A 133 1.16 -9.94 2.09
N THR A 134 2.14 -9.79 1.21
CA THR A 134 3.54 -10.12 1.49
C THR A 134 4.05 -9.32 2.68
N PHE A 135 3.73 -8.03 2.76
CA PHE A 135 4.11 -7.18 3.88
C PHE A 135 3.48 -7.65 5.19
N HIS A 136 2.20 -7.99 5.18
CA HIS A 136 1.51 -8.52 6.36
C HIS A 136 2.12 -9.84 6.84
N ARG A 137 2.45 -10.73 5.92
CA ARG A 137 3.09 -12.01 6.24
C ARG A 137 4.46 -11.81 6.87
N ASP A 138 5.30 -10.96 6.30
CA ASP A 138 6.62 -10.66 6.82
C ASP A 138 6.54 -10.09 8.24
N LYS A 139 5.60 -9.19 8.47
CA LYS A 139 5.40 -8.57 9.78
C LYS A 139 4.92 -9.58 10.81
N ARG A 140 3.97 -10.44 10.45
CA ARG A 140 3.49 -11.51 11.34
C ARG A 140 4.60 -12.51 11.68
N SER A 141 5.37 -12.93 10.69
CA SER A 141 6.51 -13.84 10.89
C SER A 141 7.53 -13.26 11.85
N LYS A 142 7.85 -11.97 11.69
CA LYS A 142 8.78 -11.27 12.57
C LYS A 142 8.27 -11.22 14.01
N SER A 143 7.01 -10.86 14.20
CA SER A 143 6.37 -10.85 15.53
C SER A 143 6.35 -12.23 16.18
N GLN A 144 6.03 -13.27 15.42
CA GLN A 144 6.04 -14.66 15.90
C GLN A 144 7.43 -15.12 16.31
N VAL A 145 8.45 -14.78 15.52
CA VAL A 145 9.85 -15.09 15.84
C VAL A 145 10.27 -14.40 17.13
N GLU A 146 9.93 -13.13 17.30
CA GLU A 146 10.21 -12.39 18.53
C GLU A 146 9.57 -13.05 19.75
N SER A 147 8.29 -13.39 19.66
CA SER A 147 7.56 -14.07 20.75
C SER A 147 8.15 -15.44 21.07
N ALA A 148 8.53 -16.22 20.07
CA ALA A 148 9.13 -17.54 20.28
C ALA A 148 10.50 -17.43 20.97
N LEU A 149 11.30 -16.44 20.61
CA LEU A 149 12.61 -16.19 21.20
C LEU A 149 12.52 -15.71 22.65
N ASP A 150 11.48 -14.94 22.99
CA ASP A 150 11.24 -14.49 24.36
C ASP A 150 11.01 -15.67 25.32
N ASN A 151 10.49 -16.80 24.82
CA ASN A 151 10.23 -18.00 25.62
C ASN A 151 11.44 -18.92 25.77
N ILE A 152 12.58 -18.59 25.14
CA ILE A 152 13.79 -19.41 25.22
C ILE A 152 14.67 -18.88 26.34
N ALA A 153 14.94 -19.75 27.34
CA ALA A 153 15.79 -19.40 28.47
C ALA A 153 17.23 -19.09 28.01
N GLY A 154 17.81 -18.04 28.56
CA GLY A 154 19.20 -17.63 28.27
C GLY A 154 19.38 -16.77 27.06
N ILE A 155 18.32 -16.40 26.35
CA ILE A 155 18.40 -15.46 25.24
C ILE A 155 18.01 -14.06 25.70
N GLY A 156 19.01 -13.18 25.87
CA GLY A 156 18.79 -11.75 26.13
C GLY A 156 18.51 -10.98 24.85
N GLU A 157 18.20 -9.70 24.99
CA GLU A 157 17.84 -8.83 23.86
C GLU A 157 18.88 -8.81 22.72
N LYS A 158 20.15 -8.81 23.07
CA LYS A 158 21.22 -8.82 22.05
C LYS A 158 21.24 -10.10 21.21
N ARG A 159 21.06 -11.24 21.86
CA ARG A 159 21.03 -12.54 21.16
C ARG A 159 19.76 -12.67 20.31
N LYS A 160 18.62 -12.23 20.85
CA LYS A 160 17.36 -12.21 20.12
C LYS A 160 17.46 -11.38 18.84
N GLY A 161 18.03 -10.16 18.92
CA GLY A 161 18.24 -9.31 17.78
C GLY A 161 19.17 -9.91 16.73
N LYS A 162 20.27 -10.54 17.16
CA LYS A 162 21.22 -11.20 16.25
C LYS A 162 20.59 -12.39 15.51
N LEU A 163 19.79 -13.22 16.22
CA LEU A 163 19.07 -14.33 15.59
C LEU A 163 18.06 -13.85 14.55
N LEU A 164 17.33 -12.78 14.84
CA LEU A 164 16.37 -12.19 13.91
C LEU A 164 17.03 -11.64 12.65
N GLN A 165 18.24 -11.11 12.74
CA GLN A 165 18.99 -10.64 11.58
C GLN A 165 19.45 -11.79 10.68
N THR A 166 19.86 -12.91 11.27
CA THR A 166 20.38 -14.08 10.55
C THR A 166 19.29 -14.95 9.97
N PHE A 167 18.20 -15.16 10.71
CA PHE A 167 17.09 -16.03 10.34
C PHE A 167 15.79 -15.25 10.20
N LYS A 168 15.11 -15.40 9.08
CA LYS A 168 13.88 -14.66 8.77
C LYS A 168 12.60 -15.33 9.26
N SER A 169 12.71 -16.52 9.83
CA SER A 169 11.55 -17.25 10.38
C SER A 169 11.96 -18.17 11.52
N VAL A 170 11.01 -18.53 12.38
CA VAL A 170 11.24 -19.45 13.51
C VAL A 170 11.77 -20.81 13.03
N ALA A 171 11.30 -21.30 11.89
CA ALA A 171 11.70 -22.60 11.37
C ALA A 171 13.20 -22.73 11.07
N ARG A 172 13.89 -21.63 10.79
CA ARG A 172 15.34 -21.62 10.51
C ARG A 172 16.20 -21.63 11.77
N ILE A 173 15.61 -21.44 12.93
CA ILE A 173 16.34 -21.36 14.21
C ILE A 173 16.52 -22.75 14.83
N LYS A 174 15.77 -23.72 14.36
CA LYS A 174 15.92 -25.10 14.81
C LYS A 174 17.33 -25.60 14.54
#